data_d78b4b25a72204b6ed38d3b924dee017
#
_entry.id   d78b4b25a72204b6ed38d3b924dee017
#
_cell.length_a   1.000
_cell.length_b   1.000
_cell.length_c   1.000
_cell.angle_alpha   90.00
_cell.angle_beta   90.00
_cell.angle_gamma   90.00
#
_symmetry.space_group_name_H-M   'P 1'
#
loop_
_entity.id
_entity.type
_entity.pdbx_description
1 polymer ?
#
loop_
_entity_poly.entity_id
_entity_poly.type
_entity_poly.pdbx_seq_one_letter_code
_entity_poly.pdbx_strand_id
1 'polypeptide(L)'
;MPAPVGEGPLSFERAVERFAEGHVSRKTGRPFSSTSRENIRNNLLGTPLTSFRKERGIEAAAAWNGDLAAEYLHWLQVDLRRDSATIKKVRSQLRSFGAYCDEHFGTEHAAGGALTTLRVSPATDYERRRDPALSQGEAERLLKVALTGRDRLIVALLLYTGMRPSELLALEEQHIRLDRTPPVVEIRGTVHDPDATKTHAGVRDVPLTVGQSILPQLLRAHLSDPGRPVGAGRLFLSLRNDHFGRAQPLTMEGVKSMLAKLGEATGIRCNAQRFRHTFCTWCADAGMQMLHLQQLLGHASGDMVAYYYRGKTSESVLQATARVRF
;
A
#
# COMPACT_ATOMS: atom_id res chain seq x y z
N MET A 1 34.77 -6.24 2.47
CA MET A 1 35.54 -7.23 3.28
C MET A 1 35.41 -8.56 2.58
N PRO A 2 36.50 -9.30 2.30
CA PRO A 2 36.41 -10.63 1.72
C PRO A 2 35.64 -11.55 2.68
N ALA A 3 34.88 -12.51 2.14
CA ALA A 3 34.14 -13.51 2.88
C ALA A 3 35.02 -14.27 3.86
N PRO A 4 34.56 -14.63 5.05
CA PRO A 4 35.29 -15.47 5.98
C PRO A 4 35.56 -16.84 5.31
N VAL A 5 36.84 -17.21 5.25
CA VAL A 5 37.31 -18.49 4.75
C VAL A 5 36.76 -19.59 5.66
N GLY A 6 35.89 -20.46 5.14
CA GLY A 6 35.45 -21.67 5.85
C GLY A 6 33.97 -22.06 5.77
N GLU A 7 33.07 -21.24 5.21
CA GLU A 7 31.69 -21.66 4.97
C GLU A 7 31.56 -22.21 3.53
N GLY A 8 30.99 -23.40 3.37
CA GLY A 8 30.63 -23.96 2.06
C GLY A 8 29.72 -23.02 1.26
N PRO A 9 29.36 -23.35 0.02
CA PRO A 9 28.56 -22.45 -0.82
C PRO A 9 27.30 -22.02 -0.12
N LEU A 10 27.04 -20.70 -0.05
CA LEU A 10 25.89 -20.13 0.64
C LEU A 10 24.59 -20.65 0.01
N SER A 11 23.72 -21.24 0.82
CA SER A 11 22.41 -21.69 0.33
C SER A 11 21.57 -20.50 -0.15
N PHE A 12 20.66 -20.75 -1.08
CA PHE A 12 19.77 -19.72 -1.61
C PHE A 12 18.94 -19.08 -0.51
N GLU A 13 18.41 -19.89 0.40
CA GLU A 13 17.58 -19.42 1.54
C GLU A 13 18.36 -18.45 2.42
N ARG A 14 19.60 -18.82 2.77
CA ARG A 14 20.45 -17.97 3.62
C ARG A 14 20.85 -16.67 2.92
N ALA A 15 21.03 -16.70 1.60
CA ALA A 15 21.27 -15.49 0.80
C ALA A 15 20.05 -14.57 0.77
N VAL A 16 18.84 -15.12 0.62
CA VAL A 16 17.61 -14.34 0.65
C VAL A 16 17.37 -13.71 2.03
N GLU A 17 17.63 -14.44 3.11
CA GLU A 17 17.52 -13.88 4.47
C GLU A 17 18.50 -12.74 4.69
N ARG A 18 19.77 -12.92 4.31
CA ARG A 18 20.76 -11.83 4.39
C ARG A 18 20.37 -10.62 3.55
N PHE A 19 19.83 -10.85 2.34
CA PHE A 19 19.31 -9.78 1.49
C PHE A 19 18.12 -9.05 2.14
N ALA A 20 17.17 -9.78 2.69
CA ALA A 20 15.99 -9.19 3.32
C ALA A 20 16.36 -8.34 4.55
N GLU A 21 17.36 -8.76 5.32
CA GLU A 21 17.74 -8.10 6.58
C GLU A 21 18.79 -7.02 6.40
N GLY A 22 19.78 -7.23 5.56
CA GLY A 22 20.97 -6.38 5.44
C GLY A 22 20.93 -5.37 4.29
N HIS A 23 20.06 -5.56 3.30
CA HIS A 23 20.09 -4.71 2.12
C HIS A 23 19.40 -3.37 2.32
N VAL A 24 20.06 -2.32 1.90
CA VAL A 24 19.52 -0.95 1.86
C VAL A 24 18.90 -0.71 0.49
N SER A 25 17.66 -0.25 0.47
CA SER A 25 16.98 0.06 -0.78
C SER A 25 17.70 1.16 -1.56
N ARG A 26 18.14 0.87 -2.78
CA ARG A 26 18.78 1.86 -3.67
C ARG A 26 17.91 3.08 -3.95
N LYS A 27 16.57 2.91 -3.90
CA LYS A 27 15.62 3.99 -4.15
C LYS A 27 15.47 4.95 -2.96
N THR A 28 15.56 4.44 -1.72
CA THR A 28 15.25 5.23 -0.52
C THR A 28 16.45 5.45 0.38
N GLY A 29 17.57 4.74 0.16
CA GLY A 29 18.72 4.77 1.05
C GLY A 29 18.46 4.20 2.45
N ARG A 30 17.36 3.48 2.66
CA ARG A 30 16.93 2.95 3.95
C ARG A 30 16.83 1.42 3.92
N PRO A 31 17.00 0.74 5.07
CA PRO A 31 16.72 -0.67 5.20
C PRO A 31 15.27 -1.01 4.78
N PHE A 32 15.04 -2.23 4.35
CA PHE A 32 13.67 -2.67 4.05
C PHE A 32 12.79 -2.64 5.29
N SER A 33 11.55 -2.15 5.13
CA SER A 33 10.52 -2.24 6.18
C SER A 33 10.17 -3.71 6.46
N SER A 34 9.58 -3.99 7.65
CA SER A 34 9.10 -5.32 8.01
C SER A 34 8.21 -5.96 6.92
N THR A 35 7.25 -5.20 6.41
CA THR A 35 6.38 -5.64 5.30
C THR A 35 7.15 -5.91 4.01
N SER A 36 8.20 -5.12 3.71
CA SER A 36 9.03 -5.36 2.53
C SER A 36 9.85 -6.63 2.68
N ARG A 37 10.43 -6.86 3.86
CA ARG A 37 11.17 -8.09 4.19
C ARG A 37 10.28 -9.32 4.07
N GLU A 38 9.09 -9.28 4.65
CA GLU A 38 8.10 -10.36 4.53
C GLU A 38 7.71 -10.63 3.07
N ASN A 39 7.44 -9.59 2.29
CA ASN A 39 7.14 -9.74 0.86
C ASN A 39 8.30 -10.35 0.06
N ILE A 40 9.55 -10.01 0.41
CA ILE A 40 10.75 -10.61 -0.20
C ILE A 40 10.78 -12.10 0.12
N ARG A 41 10.65 -12.48 1.38
CA ARG A 41 10.59 -13.89 1.81
C ARG A 41 9.49 -14.65 1.09
N ASN A 42 8.28 -14.12 1.09
CA ASN A 42 7.11 -14.76 0.45
C ASN A 42 7.30 -14.96 -1.06
N ASN A 43 8.00 -14.07 -1.75
CA ASN A 43 8.21 -14.20 -3.19
C ASN A 43 9.46 -15.02 -3.53
N LEU A 44 10.54 -14.92 -2.74
CA LEU A 44 11.80 -15.60 -3.03
C LEU A 44 11.98 -16.94 -2.29
N LEU A 45 11.29 -17.16 -1.19
CA LEU A 45 11.26 -18.43 -0.45
C LEU A 45 9.90 -19.13 -0.51
N GLY A 46 8.91 -18.51 -1.15
CA GLY A 46 7.57 -19.09 -1.30
C GLY A 46 7.57 -20.32 -2.21
N THR A 47 6.50 -21.11 -2.07
CA THR A 47 6.32 -22.38 -2.78
C THR A 47 6.63 -22.32 -4.28
N PRO A 48 6.19 -21.32 -5.06
CA PRO A 48 6.45 -21.32 -6.50
C PRO A 48 7.95 -21.36 -6.84
N LEU A 49 8.75 -20.46 -6.24
CA LEU A 49 10.18 -20.41 -6.54
C LEU A 49 10.93 -21.60 -5.93
N THR A 50 10.53 -22.02 -4.74
CA THR A 50 11.14 -23.20 -4.09
C THR A 50 10.90 -24.47 -4.91
N SER A 51 9.70 -24.70 -5.45
CA SER A 51 9.41 -25.85 -6.33
C SER A 51 10.21 -25.75 -7.62
N PHE A 52 10.21 -24.60 -8.28
CA PHE A 52 10.98 -24.37 -9.51
C PHE A 52 12.48 -24.66 -9.33
N ARG A 53 13.07 -24.23 -8.21
CA ARG A 53 14.49 -24.47 -7.88
C ARG A 53 14.76 -25.94 -7.58
N LYS A 54 13.91 -26.61 -6.79
CA LYS A 54 14.06 -28.03 -6.44
C LYS A 54 14.04 -28.93 -7.70
N GLU A 55 13.13 -28.68 -8.61
CA GLU A 55 13.05 -29.42 -9.88
C GLU A 55 14.31 -29.31 -10.72
N ARG A 56 15.11 -28.26 -10.54
CA ARG A 56 16.36 -27.98 -11.28
C ARG A 56 17.61 -28.23 -10.47
N GLY A 57 17.49 -28.74 -9.23
CA GLY A 57 18.64 -28.99 -8.36
C GLY A 57 19.40 -27.72 -7.92
N ILE A 58 18.72 -26.57 -7.87
CA ILE A 58 19.35 -25.29 -7.52
C ILE A 58 19.26 -25.07 -6.01
N GLU A 59 20.34 -25.36 -5.29
CA GLU A 59 20.42 -25.20 -3.85
C GLU A 59 21.27 -24.00 -3.43
N ALA A 60 22.38 -23.76 -4.11
CA ALA A 60 23.30 -22.66 -3.81
C ALA A 60 22.85 -21.34 -4.47
N ALA A 61 23.07 -20.21 -3.78
CA ALA A 61 22.81 -18.88 -4.33
C ALA A 61 23.62 -18.59 -5.60
N ALA A 62 24.87 -19.10 -5.66
CA ALA A 62 25.74 -18.96 -6.81
C ALA A 62 25.28 -19.70 -8.07
N ALA A 63 24.43 -20.72 -7.93
CA ALA A 63 23.84 -21.45 -9.05
C ALA A 63 22.62 -20.73 -9.66
N TRP A 64 22.06 -19.77 -8.96
CA TRP A 64 20.97 -18.92 -9.46
C TRP A 64 21.55 -17.83 -10.35
N ASN A 65 21.01 -17.64 -11.55
CA ASN A 65 21.49 -16.63 -12.51
C ASN A 65 20.32 -15.91 -13.21
N GLY A 66 20.66 -14.95 -14.08
CA GLY A 66 19.69 -14.14 -14.80
C GLY A 66 18.80 -14.94 -15.76
N ASP A 67 19.32 -15.99 -16.38
CA ASP A 67 18.58 -16.83 -17.32
C ASP A 67 17.56 -17.70 -16.58
N LEU A 68 17.94 -18.30 -15.45
CA LEU A 68 17.02 -19.04 -14.58
C LEU A 68 15.92 -18.13 -14.00
N ALA A 69 16.27 -16.90 -13.67
CA ALA A 69 15.29 -15.92 -13.22
C ALA A 69 14.31 -15.55 -14.32
N ALA A 70 14.75 -15.42 -15.57
CA ALA A 70 13.88 -15.17 -16.71
C ALA A 70 12.99 -16.40 -17.03
N GLU A 71 13.55 -17.61 -16.98
CA GLU A 71 12.79 -18.86 -17.12
C GLU A 71 11.71 -18.99 -16.04
N TYR A 72 12.06 -18.68 -14.79
CA TYR A 72 11.06 -18.68 -13.70
C TYR A 72 9.95 -17.68 -13.92
N LEU A 73 10.26 -16.46 -14.39
CA LEU A 73 9.22 -15.48 -14.70
C LEU A 73 8.34 -15.91 -15.85
N HIS A 74 8.91 -16.58 -16.86
CA HIS A 74 8.15 -17.17 -17.96
C HIS A 74 7.21 -18.28 -17.46
N TRP A 75 7.71 -19.18 -16.62
CA TRP A 75 6.91 -20.24 -15.98
C TRP A 75 5.78 -19.66 -15.14
N LEU A 76 6.02 -18.59 -14.34
CA LEU A 76 4.97 -17.89 -13.62
C LEU A 76 3.87 -17.34 -14.54
N GLN A 77 4.26 -16.85 -15.73
CA GLN A 77 3.34 -16.24 -16.67
C GLN A 77 2.53 -17.28 -17.43
N VAL A 78 3.16 -18.32 -17.93
CA VAL A 78 2.57 -19.31 -18.86
C VAL A 78 1.90 -20.44 -18.07
N ASP A 79 2.64 -21.09 -17.19
CA ASP A 79 2.17 -22.32 -16.49
C ASP A 79 1.28 -21.96 -15.30
N LEU A 80 1.72 -21.03 -14.45
CA LEU A 80 0.93 -20.60 -13.29
C LEU A 80 -0.05 -19.46 -13.59
N ARG A 81 -0.06 -18.93 -14.80
CA ARG A 81 -0.97 -17.86 -15.27
C ARG A 81 -1.09 -16.68 -14.29
N ARG A 82 0.03 -16.31 -13.67
CA ARG A 82 0.09 -15.17 -12.75
C ARG A 82 -0.13 -13.86 -13.51
N ASP A 83 -0.78 -12.91 -12.84
CA ASP A 83 -1.04 -11.60 -13.44
C ASP A 83 0.26 -10.79 -13.64
N SER A 84 0.24 -9.88 -14.60
CA SER A 84 1.40 -9.08 -14.99
C SER A 84 1.92 -8.16 -13.85
N ALA A 85 1.07 -7.75 -12.91
CA ALA A 85 1.51 -6.93 -11.77
C ALA A 85 2.35 -7.77 -10.78
N THR A 86 1.92 -9.00 -10.51
CA THR A 86 2.68 -9.98 -9.72
C THR A 86 4.02 -10.28 -10.38
N ILE A 87 4.04 -10.56 -11.69
CA ILE A 87 5.28 -10.85 -12.43
C ILE A 87 6.23 -9.65 -12.40
N LYS A 88 5.74 -8.42 -12.60
CA LYS A 88 6.56 -7.20 -12.50
C LYS A 88 7.17 -7.02 -11.11
N LYS A 89 6.40 -7.32 -10.06
CA LYS A 89 6.86 -7.26 -8.66
C LYS A 89 7.96 -8.28 -8.41
N VAL A 90 7.73 -9.55 -8.78
CA VAL A 90 8.72 -10.62 -8.61
C VAL A 90 9.99 -10.31 -9.42
N ARG A 91 9.86 -9.87 -10.67
CA ARG A 91 10.99 -9.44 -11.50
C ARG A 91 11.83 -8.35 -10.82
N SER A 92 11.18 -7.34 -10.26
CA SER A 92 11.89 -6.27 -9.56
C SER A 92 12.67 -6.80 -8.35
N GLN A 93 12.11 -7.74 -7.61
CA GLN A 93 12.77 -8.36 -6.46
C GLN A 93 13.93 -9.26 -6.88
N LEU A 94 13.75 -10.08 -7.93
CA LEU A 94 14.83 -10.91 -8.47
C LEU A 94 16.01 -10.07 -8.98
N ARG A 95 15.73 -8.94 -9.64
CA ARG A 95 16.79 -8.01 -10.06
C ARG A 95 17.56 -7.41 -8.87
N SER A 96 16.84 -7.00 -7.83
CA SER A 96 17.46 -6.43 -6.62
C SER A 96 18.26 -7.50 -5.87
N PHE A 97 17.74 -8.71 -5.78
CA PHE A 97 18.42 -9.85 -5.17
C PHE A 97 19.66 -10.28 -5.98
N GLY A 98 19.54 -10.37 -7.31
CA GLY A 98 20.67 -10.65 -8.18
C GLY A 98 21.81 -9.63 -8.03
N ALA A 99 21.49 -8.34 -8.04
CA ALA A 99 22.48 -7.30 -7.82
C ALA A 99 23.13 -7.38 -6.43
N TYR A 100 22.39 -7.78 -5.40
CA TYR A 100 22.94 -8.05 -4.08
C TYR A 100 23.91 -9.25 -4.11
N CYS A 101 23.54 -10.33 -4.79
CA CYS A 101 24.42 -11.50 -4.93
C CYS A 101 25.72 -11.17 -5.65
N ASP A 102 25.66 -10.38 -6.73
CA ASP A 102 26.84 -9.93 -7.48
C ASP A 102 27.79 -9.13 -6.59
N GLU A 103 27.25 -8.21 -5.78
CA GLU A 103 28.03 -7.37 -4.89
C GLU A 103 28.69 -8.13 -3.72
N HIS A 104 27.98 -9.14 -3.18
CA HIS A 104 28.39 -9.79 -1.92
C HIS A 104 29.00 -11.18 -2.12
N PHE A 105 28.72 -11.83 -3.25
CA PHE A 105 29.14 -13.22 -3.50
C PHE A 105 29.94 -13.38 -4.82
N GLY A 106 30.18 -12.28 -5.54
CA GLY A 106 30.95 -12.31 -6.80
C GLY A 106 30.25 -13.11 -7.90
N THR A 107 28.93 -13.12 -7.92
CA THR A 107 28.11 -13.77 -8.96
C THR A 107 27.84 -12.81 -10.11
N GLU A 108 27.44 -13.31 -11.27
CA GLU A 108 27.18 -12.50 -12.47
C GLU A 108 25.67 -12.46 -12.82
N HIS A 109 24.78 -12.28 -11.85
CA HIS A 109 23.32 -12.28 -12.06
C HIS A 109 22.83 -11.04 -12.80
N ALA A 110 23.40 -9.87 -12.52
CA ALA A 110 22.95 -8.61 -13.06
C ALA A 110 23.44 -8.37 -14.50
N ALA A 111 24.55 -9.03 -14.90
CA ALA A 111 25.08 -8.93 -16.26
C ALA A 111 24.22 -9.67 -17.31
N GLY A 112 23.36 -10.60 -16.89
CA GLY A 112 22.45 -11.34 -17.76
C GLY A 112 21.31 -10.46 -18.29
N GLY A 113 21.39 -10.04 -19.56
CA GLY A 113 20.39 -9.22 -20.24
C GLY A 113 18.95 -9.79 -20.26
N ALA A 114 18.79 -11.10 -20.01
CA ALA A 114 17.51 -11.80 -20.05
C ALA A 114 16.44 -11.20 -19.11
N LEU A 115 16.80 -10.85 -17.86
CA LEU A 115 15.88 -10.20 -16.93
C LEU A 115 15.47 -8.78 -17.34
N THR A 116 16.32 -8.07 -18.08
CA THR A 116 16.04 -6.71 -18.56
C THR A 116 15.22 -6.72 -19.82
N THR A 117 15.39 -7.72 -20.69
CA THR A 117 14.72 -7.84 -21.99
C THR A 117 13.36 -8.53 -21.90
N LEU A 118 13.07 -9.27 -20.82
CA LEU A 118 11.79 -9.93 -20.66
C LEU A 118 10.63 -8.93 -20.74
N ARG A 119 9.84 -9.03 -21.81
CA ARG A 119 8.64 -8.22 -21.96
C ARG A 119 7.51 -8.83 -21.13
N VAL A 120 7.20 -8.20 -20.03
CA VAL A 120 5.96 -8.48 -19.30
C VAL A 120 4.85 -7.72 -19.99
N SER A 121 3.83 -8.43 -20.46
CA SER A 121 2.66 -7.82 -21.13
C SER A 121 2.17 -6.59 -20.37
N PRO A 122 1.78 -5.51 -21.06
CA PRO A 122 1.19 -4.36 -20.41
C PRO A 122 0.04 -4.78 -19.50
N ALA A 123 -0.11 -4.12 -18.38
CA ALA A 123 -1.19 -4.40 -17.43
C ALA A 123 -2.55 -3.90 -17.95
N THR A 124 -2.95 -4.32 -19.16
CA THR A 124 -4.28 -4.03 -19.73
C THR A 124 -5.41 -4.53 -18.84
N ASP A 125 -5.14 -5.55 -18.04
CA ASP A 125 -6.10 -6.12 -17.09
C ASP A 125 -6.21 -5.35 -15.76
N TYR A 126 -5.25 -4.49 -15.40
CA TYR A 126 -5.30 -3.77 -14.12
C TYR A 126 -6.45 -2.75 -14.10
N GLU A 127 -6.71 -2.11 -15.22
CA GLU A 127 -7.83 -1.17 -15.38
C GLU A 127 -9.18 -1.88 -15.40
N ARG A 128 -9.25 -3.07 -16.01
CA ARG A 128 -10.46 -3.90 -16.06
C ARG A 128 -10.81 -4.59 -14.73
N ARG A 129 -9.83 -4.81 -13.85
CA ARG A 129 -10.02 -5.49 -12.54
C ARG A 129 -10.24 -4.53 -11.37
N ARG A 130 -10.18 -3.22 -11.59
CA ARG A 130 -10.53 -2.26 -10.54
C ARG A 130 -12.03 -2.27 -10.32
N ASP A 131 -12.43 -2.41 -9.05
CA ASP A 131 -13.80 -2.11 -8.68
C ASP A 131 -14.11 -0.66 -9.04
N PRO A 132 -15.28 -0.38 -9.63
CA PRO A 132 -15.69 0.98 -9.89
C PRO A 132 -15.74 1.77 -8.57
N ALA A 133 -15.60 3.09 -8.67
CA ALA A 133 -15.84 3.96 -7.52
C ALA A 133 -17.23 3.70 -6.95
N LEU A 134 -17.36 3.83 -5.63
CA LEU A 134 -18.67 3.74 -5.00
C LEU A 134 -19.55 4.92 -5.45
N SER A 135 -20.82 4.63 -5.68
CA SER A 135 -21.84 5.67 -5.76
C SER A 135 -22.07 6.30 -4.37
N GLN A 136 -22.65 7.50 -4.34
CA GLN A 136 -23.01 8.15 -3.07
C GLN A 136 -23.96 7.28 -2.24
N GLY A 137 -24.97 6.67 -2.88
CA GLY A 137 -25.92 5.78 -2.18
C GLY A 137 -25.27 4.51 -1.61
N GLU A 138 -24.25 3.92 -2.30
CA GLU A 138 -23.47 2.82 -1.73
C GLU A 138 -22.67 3.28 -0.50
N ALA A 139 -22.04 4.44 -0.58
CA ALA A 139 -21.27 5.00 0.53
C ALA A 139 -22.15 5.29 1.76
N GLU A 140 -23.31 5.91 1.57
CA GLU A 140 -24.30 6.16 2.62
C GLU A 140 -24.78 4.85 3.26
N ARG A 141 -25.04 3.82 2.44
CA ARG A 141 -25.47 2.51 2.94
C ARG A 141 -24.37 1.84 3.78
N LEU A 142 -23.11 1.94 3.37
CA LEU A 142 -21.96 1.44 4.14
C LEU A 142 -21.87 2.15 5.51
N LEU A 143 -21.98 3.48 5.52
CA LEU A 143 -21.94 4.26 6.75
C LEU A 143 -23.10 3.98 7.69
N LYS A 144 -24.29 3.69 7.14
CA LYS A 144 -25.48 3.37 7.92
C LYS A 144 -25.41 1.98 8.56
N VAL A 145 -24.84 1.00 7.85
CA VAL A 145 -24.78 -0.41 8.28
C VAL A 145 -23.54 -0.69 9.14
N ALA A 146 -22.55 0.20 9.19
CA ALA A 146 -21.37 0.04 10.02
C ALA A 146 -21.73 -0.28 11.48
N LEU A 147 -21.19 -1.41 11.99
CA LEU A 147 -21.66 -2.07 13.22
C LEU A 147 -21.42 -1.25 14.49
N THR A 148 -20.35 -0.45 14.52
CA THR A 148 -20.00 0.36 15.69
C THR A 148 -19.69 1.80 15.29
N GLY A 149 -19.73 2.74 16.25
CA GLY A 149 -19.32 4.13 16.04
C GLY A 149 -17.87 4.24 15.55
N ARG A 150 -16.98 3.39 16.10
CA ARG A 150 -15.58 3.28 15.65
C ARG A 150 -15.50 2.84 14.18
N ASP A 151 -16.19 1.79 13.79
CA ASP A 151 -16.13 1.23 12.44
C ASP A 151 -16.73 2.22 11.42
N ARG A 152 -17.79 2.91 11.79
CA ARG A 152 -18.38 4.00 10.99
C ARG A 152 -17.37 5.13 10.75
N LEU A 153 -16.66 5.55 11.79
CA LEU A 153 -15.63 6.57 11.68
C LEU A 153 -14.47 6.10 10.79
N ILE A 154 -14.02 4.85 10.92
CA ILE A 154 -12.97 4.27 10.07
C ILE A 154 -13.38 4.32 8.60
N VAL A 155 -14.59 3.86 8.28
CA VAL A 155 -15.13 3.90 6.90
C VAL A 155 -15.20 5.33 6.39
N ALA A 156 -15.72 6.26 7.20
CA ALA A 156 -15.82 7.67 6.83
C ALA A 156 -14.46 8.31 6.57
N LEU A 157 -13.46 8.07 7.42
CA LEU A 157 -12.10 8.59 7.22
C LEU A 157 -11.48 8.03 5.94
N LEU A 158 -11.52 6.72 5.72
CA LEU A 158 -10.97 6.11 4.51
C LEU A 158 -11.65 6.65 3.24
N LEU A 159 -12.97 6.86 3.29
CA LEU A 159 -13.77 7.28 2.15
C LEU A 159 -13.64 8.77 1.85
N TYR A 160 -13.65 9.63 2.86
CA TYR A 160 -13.71 11.09 2.67
C TYR A 160 -12.36 11.81 2.77
N THR A 161 -11.29 11.10 3.12
CA THR A 161 -9.92 11.65 3.13
C THR A 161 -8.99 10.97 2.14
N GLY A 162 -9.39 9.80 1.64
CA GLY A 162 -8.55 8.99 0.76
C GLY A 162 -7.24 8.53 1.41
N MET A 163 -7.09 8.60 2.74
CA MET A 163 -5.87 8.16 3.44
C MET A 163 -5.61 6.67 3.26
N ARG A 164 -4.35 6.26 3.41
CA ARG A 164 -3.98 4.84 3.39
C ARG A 164 -4.39 4.17 4.70
N PRO A 165 -4.69 2.86 4.70
CA PRO A 165 -4.96 2.14 5.95
C PRO A 165 -3.81 2.22 6.97
N SER A 166 -2.55 2.23 6.53
CA SER A 166 -1.41 2.42 7.42
C SER A 166 -1.39 3.81 8.06
N GLU A 167 -1.77 4.85 7.33
CA GLU A 167 -1.90 6.22 7.84
C GLU A 167 -3.03 6.31 8.87
N LEU A 168 -4.18 5.67 8.59
CA LEU A 168 -5.30 5.58 9.54
C LEU A 168 -4.90 4.89 10.85
N LEU A 169 -4.19 3.76 10.76
CA LEU A 169 -3.74 3.00 11.92
C LEU A 169 -2.69 3.73 12.74
N ALA A 170 -1.95 4.64 12.11
CA ALA A 170 -0.95 5.48 12.77
C ALA A 170 -1.54 6.73 13.44
N LEU A 171 -2.82 7.04 13.23
CA LEU A 171 -3.44 8.22 13.84
C LEU A 171 -3.42 8.14 15.38
N GLU A 172 -3.12 9.27 15.96
CA GLU A 172 -3.21 9.57 17.40
C GLU A 172 -4.22 10.70 17.62
N GLU A 173 -4.73 10.87 18.82
CA GLU A 173 -5.73 11.90 19.11
C GLU A 173 -5.20 13.31 18.79
N GLN A 174 -3.93 13.58 19.07
CA GLN A 174 -3.28 14.86 18.79
C GLN A 174 -3.25 15.24 17.29
N HIS A 175 -3.41 14.27 16.41
CA HIS A 175 -3.47 14.50 14.96
C HIS A 175 -4.84 15.01 14.49
N ILE A 176 -5.84 15.02 15.38
CA ILE A 176 -7.20 15.46 15.07
C ILE A 176 -7.36 16.92 15.51
N ARG A 177 -7.38 17.82 14.55
CA ARG A 177 -7.44 19.26 14.81
C ARG A 177 -8.83 19.79 14.45
N LEU A 178 -9.78 19.56 15.40
CA LEU A 178 -11.15 20.07 15.28
C LEU A 178 -11.27 21.56 15.62
N ASP A 179 -10.23 22.14 16.19
CA ASP A 179 -10.06 23.55 16.52
C ASP A 179 -9.73 24.43 15.32
N ARG A 180 -9.32 23.86 14.20
CA ARG A 180 -9.01 24.60 12.95
C ARG A 180 -10.24 24.82 12.08
N THR A 181 -10.17 25.81 11.19
CA THR A 181 -11.20 26.12 10.20
C THR A 181 -10.58 26.11 8.80
N PRO A 182 -10.87 25.13 7.94
CA PRO A 182 -11.65 23.92 8.24
C PRO A 182 -10.90 22.97 9.21
N PRO A 183 -11.63 22.08 9.92
CA PRO A 183 -11.00 21.02 10.69
C PRO A 183 -10.08 20.15 9.81
N VAL A 184 -8.99 19.64 10.37
CA VAL A 184 -8.01 18.83 9.63
C VAL A 184 -7.61 17.58 10.37
N VAL A 185 -7.20 16.56 9.62
CA VAL A 185 -6.44 15.42 10.12
C VAL A 185 -4.99 15.57 9.67
N GLU A 186 -4.08 15.60 10.62
CA GLU A 186 -2.65 15.67 10.35
C GLU A 186 -2.09 14.27 10.11
N ILE A 187 -1.62 14.00 8.91
CA ILE A 187 -0.93 12.74 8.58
C ILE A 187 0.55 12.94 8.88
N ARG A 188 1.03 12.22 9.89
CA ARG A 188 2.42 12.30 10.38
C ARG A 188 2.98 10.89 10.57
N GLY A 189 4.30 10.75 10.55
CA GLY A 189 4.96 9.62 11.19
C GLY A 189 4.79 9.74 12.70
N THR A 190 4.67 8.64 13.40
CA THR A 190 4.51 8.61 14.84
C THR A 190 5.73 7.98 15.52
N VAL A 191 5.88 8.17 16.83
CA VAL A 191 6.93 7.51 17.61
C VAL A 191 6.84 5.99 17.51
N HIS A 192 5.60 5.46 17.37
CA HIS A 192 5.34 4.02 17.26
C HIS A 192 5.47 3.48 15.82
N ASP A 193 5.37 4.35 14.81
CA ASP A 193 5.50 4.01 13.39
C ASP A 193 6.02 5.24 12.61
N PRO A 194 7.34 5.50 12.68
CA PRO A 194 7.95 6.61 11.95
C PRO A 194 7.78 6.49 10.43
N ASP A 195 7.62 5.27 9.93
CA ASP A 195 7.48 4.94 8.51
C ASP A 195 6.02 4.86 8.05
N ALA A 196 5.03 5.23 8.90
CA ALA A 196 3.63 5.31 8.49
C ALA A 196 3.44 6.20 7.26
N THR A 197 4.27 7.23 7.14
CA THR A 197 4.40 8.06 5.94
C THR A 197 5.68 7.65 5.19
N LYS A 198 5.55 6.77 4.21
CA LYS A 198 6.68 6.20 3.44
C LYS A 198 7.61 7.22 2.75
N THR A 199 7.20 8.48 2.66
CA THR A 199 7.94 9.57 2.01
C THR A 199 7.65 10.90 2.70
N HIS A 200 8.52 11.90 2.55
CA HIS A 200 8.24 13.27 3.00
C HIS A 200 6.93 13.82 2.43
N ALA A 201 6.57 13.48 1.20
CA ALA A 201 5.28 13.82 0.60
C ALA A 201 4.07 13.20 1.32
N GLY A 202 4.28 12.19 2.13
CA GLY A 202 3.25 11.57 2.98
C GLY A 202 2.85 12.44 4.17
N VAL A 203 3.74 13.31 4.66
CA VAL A 203 3.45 14.26 5.75
C VAL A 203 2.60 15.39 5.20
N ARG A 204 1.36 15.51 5.68
CA ARG A 204 0.40 16.48 5.16
C ARG A 204 -0.76 16.71 6.11
N ASP A 205 -1.45 17.82 5.91
CA ASP A 205 -2.73 18.12 6.52
C ASP A 205 -3.84 17.78 5.54
N VAL A 206 -4.83 17.01 5.96
CA VAL A 206 -5.99 16.66 5.15
C VAL A 206 -7.20 17.40 5.72
N PRO A 207 -7.71 18.43 5.03
CA PRO A 207 -8.90 19.15 5.48
C PRO A 207 -10.13 18.25 5.39
N LEU A 208 -10.99 18.33 6.41
CA LEU A 208 -12.22 17.55 6.49
C LEU A 208 -13.37 18.23 5.72
N THR A 209 -13.06 18.86 4.60
CA THR A 209 -14.05 19.55 3.74
C THR A 209 -14.90 18.57 2.96
N VAL A 210 -14.30 17.48 2.45
CA VAL A 210 -15.07 16.34 1.93
C VAL A 210 -15.61 15.58 3.13
N GLY A 211 -16.93 15.42 3.20
CA GLY A 211 -17.58 14.83 4.38
C GLY A 211 -17.68 15.76 5.59
N GLN A 212 -17.58 17.10 5.40
CA GLN A 212 -17.66 18.10 6.49
C GLN A 212 -18.94 18.00 7.32
N SER A 213 -20.01 17.47 6.76
CA SER A 213 -21.28 17.27 7.46
C SER A 213 -21.25 16.09 8.44
N ILE A 214 -20.34 15.14 8.29
CA ILE A 214 -20.35 13.90 9.06
C ILE A 214 -19.03 13.66 9.83
N LEU A 215 -17.86 13.89 9.23
CA LEU A 215 -16.56 13.55 9.83
C LEU A 215 -16.30 14.24 11.16
N PRO A 216 -16.48 15.59 11.30
CA PRO A 216 -16.24 16.25 12.59
C PRO A 216 -17.16 15.75 13.69
N GLN A 217 -18.40 15.39 13.35
CA GLN A 217 -19.37 14.85 14.32
C GLN A 217 -18.97 13.45 14.78
N LEU A 218 -18.60 12.57 13.85
CA LEU A 218 -18.13 11.22 14.16
C LEU A 218 -16.85 11.23 14.99
N LEU A 219 -15.92 12.14 14.68
CA LEU A 219 -14.70 12.33 15.45
C LEU A 219 -14.99 12.79 16.88
N ARG A 220 -15.84 13.81 17.07
CA ARG A 220 -16.26 14.24 18.40
C ARG A 220 -16.93 13.12 19.18
N ALA A 221 -17.89 12.43 18.56
CA ALA A 221 -18.57 11.31 19.19
C ALA A 221 -17.60 10.18 19.60
N HIS A 222 -16.62 9.86 18.75
CA HIS A 222 -15.63 8.85 19.06
C HIS A 222 -14.68 9.26 20.20
N LEU A 223 -14.22 10.52 20.20
CA LEU A 223 -13.31 11.03 21.24
C LEU A 223 -13.99 11.19 22.62
N SER A 224 -15.29 11.47 22.65
CA SER A 224 -16.07 11.62 23.88
C SER A 224 -16.81 10.34 24.31
N ASP A 225 -16.68 9.23 23.59
CA ASP A 225 -17.30 7.96 23.96
C ASP A 225 -16.64 7.36 25.21
N PRO A 226 -17.34 7.29 26.36
CA PRO A 226 -16.79 6.74 27.59
C PRO A 226 -16.49 5.24 27.50
N GLY A 227 -17.12 4.53 26.58
CA GLY A 227 -16.87 3.12 26.30
C GLY A 227 -15.69 2.86 25.37
N ARG A 228 -15.07 3.92 24.84
CA ARG A 228 -13.91 3.79 23.95
C ARG A 228 -12.71 3.27 24.73
N PRO A 229 -12.05 2.19 24.26
CA PRO A 229 -10.77 1.79 24.84
C PRO A 229 -9.75 2.93 24.72
N VAL A 230 -9.07 3.26 25.81
CA VAL A 230 -8.00 4.27 25.85
C VAL A 230 -6.68 3.60 26.14
N GLY A 231 -5.61 4.17 25.61
CA GLY A 231 -4.25 3.68 25.81
C GLY A 231 -3.48 3.52 24.50
N ALA A 232 -2.26 3.03 24.59
CA ALA A 232 -1.35 2.80 23.46
C ALA A 232 -1.11 4.00 22.51
N GLY A 233 -1.56 5.22 22.86
CA GLY A 233 -1.37 6.45 22.09
C GLY A 233 -2.05 6.47 20.70
N ARG A 234 -2.85 5.46 20.35
CA ARG A 234 -3.52 5.34 19.04
C ARG A 234 -4.97 5.77 19.08
N LEU A 235 -5.43 6.42 18.00
CA LEU A 235 -6.83 6.80 17.86
C LEU A 235 -7.75 5.58 17.79
N PHE A 236 -7.32 4.52 17.09
CA PHE A 236 -8.09 3.31 16.92
C PHE A 236 -7.47 2.11 17.63
N LEU A 237 -8.23 1.55 18.55
CA LEU A 237 -7.88 0.35 19.28
C LEU A 237 -8.79 -0.82 18.85
N SER A 238 -8.35 -2.04 19.08
CA SER A 238 -9.15 -3.25 18.91
C SER A 238 -10.33 -3.22 19.88
N LEU A 239 -11.47 -3.77 19.48
CA LEU A 239 -12.59 -4.01 20.41
C LEU A 239 -12.36 -5.23 21.31
N ARG A 240 -11.34 -6.03 21.00
CA ARG A 240 -10.93 -7.16 21.82
C ARG A 240 -9.65 -6.78 22.56
N ASN A 241 -9.67 -6.98 23.86
CA ASN A 241 -8.46 -6.87 24.67
C ASN A 241 -7.58 -8.13 24.47
N ASP A 242 -6.29 -8.01 24.82
CA ASP A 242 -5.42 -9.17 24.93
C ASP A 242 -5.83 -10.06 26.14
N HIS A 243 -5.11 -11.16 26.31
CA HIS A 243 -5.37 -12.10 27.40
C HIS A 243 -5.10 -11.52 28.81
N PHE A 244 -4.48 -10.33 28.89
CA PHE A 244 -4.30 -9.58 30.13
C PHE A 244 -5.35 -8.46 30.32
N GLY A 245 -6.36 -8.38 29.45
CA GLY A 245 -7.37 -7.33 29.50
C GLY A 245 -6.91 -5.96 28.97
N ARG A 246 -5.77 -5.88 28.26
CA ARG A 246 -5.22 -4.62 27.77
C ARG A 246 -5.74 -4.30 26.37
N ALA A 247 -6.10 -3.04 26.18
CA ALA A 247 -6.47 -2.54 24.85
C ALA A 247 -5.27 -2.58 23.90
N GLN A 248 -5.47 -3.19 22.72
CA GLN A 248 -4.44 -3.33 21.69
C GLN A 248 -4.69 -2.39 20.52
N PRO A 249 -3.66 -1.86 19.86
CA PRO A 249 -3.83 -1.12 18.62
C PRO A 249 -4.60 -1.93 17.59
N LEU A 250 -5.48 -1.25 16.83
CA LEU A 250 -6.13 -1.89 15.69
C LEU A 250 -5.09 -2.25 14.63
N THR A 251 -5.19 -3.46 14.08
CA THR A 251 -4.25 -3.97 13.09
C THR A 251 -4.80 -3.86 11.67
N MET A 252 -3.93 -4.02 10.67
CA MET A 252 -4.33 -4.09 9.26
C MET A 252 -5.32 -5.24 9.00
N GLU A 253 -5.09 -6.40 9.63
CA GLU A 253 -6.00 -7.54 9.52
C GLU A 253 -7.35 -7.25 10.19
N GLY A 254 -7.34 -6.51 11.30
CA GLY A 254 -8.57 -6.04 11.95
C GLY A 254 -9.40 -5.13 11.03
N VAL A 255 -8.75 -4.19 10.32
CA VAL A 255 -9.43 -3.34 9.32
C VAL A 255 -9.97 -4.19 8.16
N LYS A 256 -9.17 -5.11 7.60
CA LYS A 256 -9.62 -5.99 6.51
C LYS A 256 -10.82 -6.83 6.93
N SER A 257 -10.76 -7.45 8.11
CA SER A 257 -11.85 -8.28 8.65
C SER A 257 -13.14 -7.45 8.85
N MET A 258 -13.01 -6.24 9.38
CA MET A 258 -14.15 -5.31 9.56
C MET A 258 -14.78 -4.94 8.21
N LEU A 259 -13.95 -4.59 7.21
CA LEU A 259 -14.43 -4.25 5.88
C LEU A 259 -15.07 -5.44 5.16
N ALA A 260 -14.54 -6.66 5.34
CA ALA A 260 -15.11 -7.88 4.78
C ALA A 260 -16.53 -8.12 5.33
N LYS A 261 -16.71 -8.04 6.66
CA LYS A 261 -18.01 -8.18 7.32
C LYS A 261 -19.01 -7.12 6.85
N LEU A 262 -18.56 -5.86 6.70
CA LEU A 262 -19.38 -4.79 6.17
C LEU A 262 -19.79 -5.08 4.73
N GLY A 263 -18.87 -5.62 3.92
CA GLY A 263 -19.15 -6.05 2.56
C GLY A 263 -20.19 -7.15 2.48
N GLU A 264 -20.09 -8.16 3.33
CA GLU A 264 -21.08 -9.25 3.45
C GLU A 264 -22.45 -8.71 3.85
N ALA A 265 -22.53 -7.84 4.86
CA ALA A 265 -23.77 -7.27 5.35
C ALA A 265 -24.49 -6.36 4.34
N THR A 266 -23.76 -5.76 3.42
CA THR A 266 -24.31 -4.78 2.46
C THR A 266 -24.41 -5.30 1.03
N GLY A 267 -23.73 -6.41 0.69
CA GLY A 267 -23.53 -6.88 -0.69
C GLY A 267 -22.61 -5.95 -1.51
N ILE A 268 -21.91 -5.00 -0.86
CA ILE A 268 -21.02 -4.06 -1.50
C ILE A 268 -19.58 -4.52 -1.25
N ARG A 269 -18.81 -4.74 -2.29
CA ARG A 269 -17.40 -5.10 -2.13
C ARG A 269 -16.63 -3.97 -1.42
N CYS A 270 -16.13 -4.24 -0.21
CA CYS A 270 -15.45 -3.26 0.63
C CYS A 270 -13.96 -3.60 0.75
N ASN A 271 -13.12 -2.65 0.37
CA ASN A 271 -11.71 -2.66 0.68
C ASN A 271 -11.18 -1.21 0.69
N ALA A 272 -10.15 -0.96 1.47
CA ALA A 272 -9.62 0.39 1.66
C ALA A 272 -9.07 1.01 0.36
N GLN A 273 -8.60 0.19 -0.58
CA GLN A 273 -8.14 0.67 -1.88
C GLN A 273 -9.30 1.18 -2.73
N ARG A 274 -10.47 0.51 -2.70
CA ARG A 274 -11.69 0.98 -3.38
C ARG A 274 -12.16 2.31 -2.78
N PHE A 275 -12.10 2.48 -1.48
CA PHE A 275 -12.48 3.74 -0.83
C PHE A 275 -11.57 4.89 -1.27
N ARG A 276 -10.27 4.66 -1.26
CA ARG A 276 -9.32 5.65 -1.77
C ARG A 276 -9.52 5.94 -3.26
N HIS A 277 -9.81 4.93 -4.07
CA HIS A 277 -10.19 5.10 -5.48
C HIS A 277 -11.44 5.96 -5.62
N THR A 278 -12.46 5.70 -4.81
CA THR A 278 -13.71 6.47 -4.77
C THR A 278 -13.46 7.94 -4.44
N PHE A 279 -12.67 8.22 -3.40
CA PHE A 279 -12.28 9.59 -3.05
C PHE A 279 -11.61 10.32 -4.21
N CYS A 280 -10.64 9.66 -4.85
CA CYS A 280 -9.94 10.25 -5.99
C CYS A 280 -10.89 10.55 -7.16
N THR A 281 -11.79 9.61 -7.46
CA THR A 281 -12.78 9.76 -8.53
C THR A 281 -13.72 10.92 -8.23
N TRP A 282 -14.28 10.98 -7.03
CA TRP A 282 -15.17 12.07 -6.62
C TRP A 282 -14.50 13.44 -6.65
N CYS A 283 -13.26 13.54 -6.17
CA CYS A 283 -12.50 14.80 -6.24
C CYS A 283 -12.24 15.22 -7.68
N ALA A 284 -11.86 14.28 -8.54
CA ALA A 284 -11.63 14.55 -9.95
C ALA A 284 -12.92 14.92 -10.70
N ASP A 285 -14.06 14.26 -10.38
CA ASP A 285 -15.38 14.57 -10.92
C ASP A 285 -15.88 15.96 -10.48
N ALA A 286 -15.55 16.36 -9.25
CA ALA A 286 -15.83 17.69 -8.74
C ALA A 286 -14.90 18.78 -9.31
N GLY A 287 -13.98 18.45 -10.23
CA GLY A 287 -13.08 19.43 -10.88
C GLY A 287 -11.86 19.81 -10.05
N MET A 288 -11.50 19.04 -9.00
CA MET A 288 -10.26 19.30 -8.26
C MET A 288 -9.06 19.18 -9.19
N GLN A 289 -8.11 20.13 -9.11
CA GLN A 289 -6.90 20.06 -9.91
C GLN A 289 -6.02 18.88 -9.53
N MET A 290 -5.39 18.25 -10.52
CA MET A 290 -4.56 17.04 -10.32
C MET A 290 -3.46 17.24 -9.26
N LEU A 291 -2.82 18.41 -9.25
CA LEU A 291 -1.77 18.73 -8.28
C LEU A 291 -2.30 18.77 -6.84
N HIS A 292 -3.47 19.36 -6.63
CA HIS A 292 -4.12 19.40 -5.31
C HIS A 292 -4.50 17.99 -4.82
N LEU A 293 -5.05 17.16 -5.72
CA LEU A 293 -5.35 15.77 -5.38
C LEU A 293 -4.07 14.98 -5.06
N GLN A 294 -2.98 15.19 -5.80
CA GLN A 294 -1.68 14.60 -5.53
C GLN A 294 -1.17 14.95 -4.11
N GLN A 295 -1.25 16.24 -3.74
CA GLN A 295 -0.88 16.72 -2.41
C GLN A 295 -1.73 16.09 -1.31
N LEU A 296 -3.06 16.08 -1.46
CA LEU A 296 -3.99 15.47 -0.51
C LEU A 296 -3.73 13.97 -0.30
N LEU A 297 -3.31 13.27 -1.36
CA LEU A 297 -3.03 11.84 -1.30
C LEU A 297 -1.60 11.52 -0.82
N GLY A 298 -0.71 12.51 -0.74
CA GLY A 298 0.69 12.31 -0.39
C GLY A 298 1.42 11.41 -1.40
N HIS A 299 1.22 11.64 -2.72
CA HIS A 299 1.90 10.92 -3.78
C HIS A 299 3.17 11.66 -4.19
N ALA A 300 4.29 10.94 -4.23
CA ALA A 300 5.57 11.48 -4.69
C ALA A 300 5.61 11.72 -6.22
N SER A 301 4.75 11.03 -7.01
CA SER A 301 4.61 11.23 -8.46
C SER A 301 3.16 11.43 -8.87
N GLY A 302 2.96 12.18 -9.94
CA GLY A 302 1.63 12.45 -10.51
C GLY A 302 1.03 11.27 -11.30
N ASP A 303 1.84 10.27 -11.69
CA ASP A 303 1.40 9.19 -12.59
C ASP A 303 0.18 8.43 -12.08
N MET A 304 0.15 8.15 -10.77
CA MET A 304 -0.98 7.46 -10.15
C MET A 304 -2.25 8.31 -10.10
N VAL A 305 -2.10 9.64 -10.05
CA VAL A 305 -3.23 10.57 -10.00
C VAL A 305 -3.73 10.88 -11.40
N ALA A 306 -2.83 10.96 -12.39
CA ALA A 306 -3.17 11.21 -13.80
C ALA A 306 -4.23 10.24 -14.34
N TYR A 307 -4.27 9.01 -13.82
CA TYR A 307 -5.30 8.03 -14.16
C TYR A 307 -6.73 8.55 -13.97
N TYR A 308 -7.00 9.28 -12.87
CA TYR A 308 -8.35 9.80 -12.55
C TYR A 308 -8.80 10.95 -13.45
N TYR A 309 -7.87 11.51 -14.21
CA TYR A 309 -8.13 12.61 -15.14
C TYR A 309 -8.15 12.18 -16.61
N ARG A 310 -7.84 10.89 -16.89
CA ARG A 310 -7.92 10.37 -18.27
C ARG A 310 -9.36 10.41 -18.76
N GLY A 311 -9.57 10.96 -19.94
CA GLY A 311 -10.89 11.08 -20.55
C GLY A 311 -11.74 12.25 -20.05
N LYS A 312 -11.30 13.01 -19.02
CA LYS A 312 -12.00 14.21 -18.54
C LYS A 312 -11.48 15.52 -19.17
N THR A 313 -10.51 15.42 -20.04
CA THR A 313 -9.72 16.55 -20.54
C THR A 313 -10.54 17.52 -21.41
N SER A 314 -11.57 17.07 -22.09
CA SER A 314 -12.28 17.91 -23.06
C SER A 314 -13.15 18.99 -22.41
N GLU A 315 -13.92 18.65 -21.39
CA GLU A 315 -14.82 19.62 -20.75
C GLU A 315 -14.08 20.55 -19.78
N SER A 316 -13.13 20.03 -19.02
CA SER A 316 -12.30 20.85 -18.11
C SER A 316 -11.33 21.77 -18.86
N VAL A 317 -10.81 21.35 -20.02
CA VAL A 317 -10.00 22.22 -20.90
C VAL A 317 -10.85 23.34 -21.48
N LEU A 318 -12.05 23.04 -21.97
CA LEU A 318 -12.98 24.06 -22.47
C LEU A 318 -13.38 25.07 -21.39
N GLN A 319 -13.67 24.62 -20.17
CA GLN A 319 -13.97 25.49 -19.03
C GLN A 319 -12.75 26.34 -18.61
N ALA A 320 -11.57 25.74 -18.59
CA ALA A 320 -10.34 26.42 -18.23
C ALA A 320 -9.98 27.49 -19.30
N THR A 321 -10.07 27.16 -20.60
CA THR A 321 -9.80 28.08 -21.68
C THR A 321 -10.82 29.23 -21.73
N ALA A 322 -12.08 28.97 -21.40
CA ALA A 322 -13.11 30.02 -21.32
C ALA A 322 -12.87 31.05 -20.20
N ARG A 323 -12.04 30.70 -19.20
CA ARG A 323 -11.66 31.60 -18.09
C ARG A 323 -10.41 32.45 -18.38
N VAL A 324 -9.66 32.11 -19.42
CA VAL A 324 -8.48 32.89 -19.82
C VAL A 324 -9.00 34.17 -20.47
N ARG A 325 -8.80 35.30 -19.78
CA ARG A 325 -9.07 36.65 -20.30
C ARG A 325 -7.71 37.32 -20.51
N PHE A 326 -7.49 37.85 -21.70
CA PHE A 326 -6.33 38.68 -22.03
C PHE A 326 -6.70 40.16 -21.78
#